data_92ddd5f9b6e27ba94f26241d9b010ecc
#
_entry.id   92ddd5f9b6e27ba94f26241d9b010ecc
#
_cell.length_a   1.000
_cell.length_b   1.000
_cell.length_c   1.000
_cell.angle_alpha   90.00
_cell.angle_beta   90.00
_cell.angle_gamma   90.00
#
_symmetry.space_group_name_H-M   'P 1'
#
loop_
_entity.id
_entity.type
_entity.pdbx_description
1 polymer ?
#
loop_
_entity_poly.entity_id
_entity_poly.type
_entity_poly.pdbx_seq_one_letter_code
_entity_poly.pdbx_strand_id
1 'polypeptide(L)'
;MAVVKDGVQIASVSAPGSVFGELAALLDQPHTADVRALEQSEFYVANAQATLAVNPTVALYVSATLARRLDAANRLLLQVKHQLKAGEPPSVIGKAVEKVEELLSYSGRESD
;
A
#
# COMPACT_ATOMS: atom_id res chain seq x y z
N MET A 1 -5.93 -14.88 -0.77
CA MET A 1 -4.83 -14.33 -1.59
C MET A 1 -3.68 -13.92 -0.69
N ALA A 2 -2.50 -14.34 -1.02
CA ALA A 2 -1.28 -13.87 -0.35
C ALA A 2 -0.56 -12.85 -1.23
N VAL A 3 -0.13 -11.75 -0.64
CA VAL A 3 0.73 -10.76 -1.29
C VAL A 3 2.14 -11.01 -0.81
N VAL A 4 3.04 -11.31 -1.74
CA VAL A 4 4.41 -11.75 -1.45
C VAL A 4 5.40 -10.79 -2.09
N LYS A 5 6.34 -10.29 -1.32
CA LYS A 5 7.41 -9.42 -1.79
C LYS A 5 8.75 -9.97 -1.31
N ASP A 6 9.67 -10.16 -2.25
CA ASP A 6 11.02 -10.70 -1.97
C ASP A 6 10.96 -12.01 -1.17
N GLY A 7 10.01 -12.88 -1.51
CA GLY A 7 9.81 -14.17 -0.86
C GLY A 7 9.11 -14.12 0.50
N VAL A 8 8.70 -12.94 0.95
CA VAL A 8 8.03 -12.75 2.25
C VAL A 8 6.58 -12.38 2.03
N GLN A 9 5.67 -13.09 2.71
CA GLN A 9 4.26 -12.74 2.69
C GLN A 9 4.03 -11.49 3.54
N ILE A 10 3.62 -10.39 2.88
CA ILE A 10 3.39 -9.11 3.55
C ILE A 10 1.92 -8.85 3.86
N ALA A 11 1.01 -9.58 3.24
CA ALA A 11 -0.42 -9.42 3.48
C ALA A 11 -1.19 -10.66 3.07
N SER A 12 -2.38 -10.80 3.63
CA SER A 12 -3.38 -11.78 3.22
C SER A 12 -4.69 -11.02 2.94
N VAL A 13 -5.28 -11.26 1.79
CA VAL A 13 -6.48 -10.56 1.34
C VAL A 13 -7.54 -11.57 0.96
N SER A 14 -8.72 -11.46 1.53
CA SER A 14 -9.84 -12.37 1.25
C SER A 14 -11.14 -11.65 0.91
N ALA A 15 -11.21 -10.34 1.11
CA ALA A 15 -12.44 -9.58 0.88
C ALA A 15 -12.77 -9.49 -0.61
N PRO A 16 -14.01 -9.80 -1.03
CA PRO A 16 -14.46 -9.55 -2.39
C PRO A 16 -14.35 -8.06 -2.73
N GLY A 17 -14.07 -7.75 -3.99
CA GLY A 17 -13.87 -6.38 -4.45
C GLY A 17 -12.49 -5.81 -4.20
N SER A 18 -11.56 -6.58 -3.65
CA SER A 18 -10.17 -6.16 -3.48
C SER A 18 -9.49 -5.96 -4.83
N VAL A 19 -8.62 -4.96 -4.91
CA VAL A 19 -7.91 -4.57 -6.12
C VAL A 19 -6.43 -4.87 -5.98
N PHE A 20 -5.82 -5.39 -7.06
CA PHE A 20 -4.39 -5.70 -7.10
C PHE A 20 -3.75 -5.06 -8.34
N GLY A 21 -2.50 -4.67 -8.22
CA GLY A 21 -1.72 -4.10 -9.31
C GLY A 21 -1.93 -2.61 -9.54
N GLU A 22 -2.64 -1.93 -8.67
CA GLU A 22 -2.96 -0.50 -8.78
C GLU A 22 -1.72 0.40 -8.72
N LEU A 23 -0.72 0.03 -7.92
CA LEU A 23 0.52 0.83 -7.81
C LEU A 23 1.31 0.81 -9.11
N ALA A 24 1.44 -0.36 -9.74
CA ALA A 24 2.13 -0.50 -11.02
C ALA A 24 1.44 0.34 -12.10
N ALA A 25 0.12 0.35 -12.10
CA ALA A 25 -0.67 1.11 -13.06
C ALA A 25 -0.58 2.62 -12.85
N LEU A 26 -0.75 3.07 -11.61
CA LEU A 26 -0.77 4.50 -11.28
C LEU A 26 0.62 5.14 -11.33
N LEU A 27 1.65 4.39 -10.98
CA LEU A 27 3.02 4.89 -10.96
C LEU A 27 3.80 4.56 -12.22
N ASP A 28 3.18 3.87 -13.18
CA ASP A 28 3.80 3.45 -14.43
C ASP A 28 5.13 2.74 -14.20
N GLN A 29 5.09 1.72 -13.35
CA GLN A 29 6.27 0.95 -12.97
C GLN A 29 5.94 -0.54 -12.90
N PRO A 30 6.97 -1.43 -12.91
CA PRO A 30 6.75 -2.86 -12.74
C PRO A 30 6.08 -3.19 -11.40
N HIS A 31 5.39 -4.31 -11.36
CA HIS A 31 4.81 -4.81 -10.10
C HIS A 31 5.90 -5.01 -9.05
N THR A 32 5.63 -4.57 -7.82
CA THR A 32 6.58 -4.64 -6.71
C THR A 32 6.36 -5.85 -5.82
N ALA A 33 5.27 -6.59 -6.03
CA ALA A 33 4.93 -7.78 -5.26
C ALA A 33 4.20 -8.79 -6.13
N ASP A 34 4.24 -10.04 -5.71
CA ASP A 34 3.45 -11.11 -6.31
C ASP A 34 2.16 -11.28 -5.53
N VAL A 35 1.10 -11.65 -6.24
CA VAL A 35 -0.18 -12.02 -5.64
C VAL A 35 -0.43 -13.50 -5.94
N ARG A 36 -0.58 -14.30 -4.90
CA ARG A 36 -0.76 -15.75 -5.02
C ARG A 36 -2.10 -16.18 -4.47
N ALA A 37 -2.84 -16.96 -5.25
CA ALA A 37 -4.07 -17.57 -4.78
C ALA A 37 -3.76 -18.68 -3.77
N LEU A 38 -4.37 -18.61 -2.60
CA LEU A 38 -4.28 -19.65 -1.57
C LEU A 38 -5.37 -20.71 -1.75
N GLU A 39 -6.42 -20.37 -2.50
CA GLU A 39 -7.54 -21.25 -2.84
C GLU A 39 -8.07 -20.85 -4.22
N GLN A 40 -9.00 -21.60 -4.75
CA GLN A 40 -9.62 -21.28 -6.04
C GLN A 40 -10.29 -19.90 -5.94
N SER A 41 -9.94 -19.01 -6.87
CA SER A 41 -10.38 -17.61 -6.85
C SER A 41 -10.78 -17.14 -8.23
N GLU A 42 -11.73 -16.22 -8.29
CA GLU A 42 -12.18 -15.60 -9.54
C GLU A 42 -11.77 -14.14 -9.58
N PHE A 43 -11.31 -13.67 -10.74
CA PHE A 43 -10.81 -12.32 -10.94
C PHE A 43 -11.42 -11.70 -12.19
N TYR A 44 -11.68 -10.40 -12.14
CA TYR A 44 -11.83 -9.57 -13.31
C TYR A 44 -10.48 -8.93 -13.61
N VAL A 45 -9.98 -9.17 -14.82
CA VAL A 45 -8.71 -8.60 -15.28
C VAL A 45 -9.02 -7.49 -16.27
N ALA A 46 -8.42 -6.31 -16.06
CA ALA A 46 -8.66 -5.17 -16.92
C ALA A 46 -7.34 -4.46 -17.26
N ASN A 47 -7.32 -3.77 -18.39
CA ASN A 47 -6.24 -2.84 -18.68
C ASN A 47 -6.40 -1.64 -17.76
N ALA A 48 -5.52 -1.50 -16.79
CA ALA A 48 -5.66 -0.51 -15.72
C ALA A 48 -5.62 0.93 -16.25
N GLN A 49 -4.72 1.24 -17.16
CA GLN A 49 -4.61 2.60 -17.70
C GLN A 49 -5.86 3.01 -18.46
N ALA A 50 -6.37 2.14 -19.33
CA ALA A 50 -7.59 2.43 -20.08
C ALA A 50 -8.80 2.54 -19.15
N THR A 51 -8.92 1.63 -18.19
CA THR A 51 -10.05 1.61 -17.26
C THR A 51 -10.07 2.85 -16.36
N LEU A 52 -8.93 3.23 -15.79
CA LEU A 52 -8.84 4.39 -14.92
C LEU A 52 -9.08 5.70 -15.69
N ALA A 53 -8.65 5.77 -16.94
CA ALA A 53 -8.82 6.97 -17.77
C ALA A 53 -10.28 7.23 -18.15
N VAL A 54 -11.08 6.16 -18.36
CA VAL A 54 -12.45 6.29 -18.89
C VAL A 54 -13.54 6.03 -17.85
N ASN A 55 -13.19 5.53 -16.67
CA ASN A 55 -14.18 5.19 -15.65
C ASN A 55 -13.88 5.91 -14.34
N PRO A 56 -14.51 7.09 -14.10
CA PRO A 56 -14.28 7.85 -12.87
C PRO A 56 -14.64 7.10 -11.60
N THR A 57 -15.65 6.23 -11.65
CA THR A 57 -16.08 5.44 -10.50
C THR A 57 -14.99 4.47 -10.06
N VAL A 58 -14.34 3.78 -11.00
CA VAL A 58 -13.23 2.88 -10.71
C VAL A 58 -12.03 3.67 -10.17
N ALA A 59 -11.71 4.80 -10.79
CA ALA A 59 -10.62 5.66 -10.35
C ALA A 59 -10.84 6.15 -8.92
N LEU A 60 -12.06 6.56 -8.58
CA LEU A 60 -12.40 7.00 -7.24
C LEU A 60 -12.32 5.85 -6.23
N TYR A 61 -12.76 4.66 -6.60
CA TYR A 61 -12.69 3.48 -5.74
C TYR A 61 -11.22 3.13 -5.41
N VAL A 62 -10.36 3.10 -6.42
CA VAL A 62 -8.93 2.83 -6.23
C VAL A 62 -8.29 3.91 -5.37
N SER A 63 -8.59 5.18 -5.62
CA SER A 63 -8.06 6.30 -4.84
C SER A 63 -8.47 6.22 -3.37
N ALA A 64 -9.74 5.90 -3.10
CA ALA A 64 -10.24 5.75 -1.74
C ALA A 64 -9.56 4.57 -1.02
N THR A 65 -9.33 3.47 -1.73
CA THR A 65 -8.63 2.31 -1.19
C THR A 65 -7.20 2.68 -0.79
N LEU A 66 -6.48 3.39 -1.66
CA LEU A 66 -5.11 3.83 -1.37
C LEU A 66 -5.07 4.85 -0.23
N ALA A 67 -6.05 5.76 -0.18
CA ALA A 67 -6.16 6.72 0.92
C ALA A 67 -6.36 6.03 2.27
N ARG A 68 -7.19 5.00 2.33
CA ARG A 68 -7.40 4.22 3.54
C ARG A 68 -6.14 3.47 3.97
N ARG A 69 -5.38 2.93 3.00
CA ARG A 69 -4.10 2.26 3.27
C ARG A 69 -3.08 3.24 3.82
N LEU A 70 -3.01 4.43 3.25
CA LEU A 70 -2.10 5.48 3.73
C LEU A 70 -2.48 5.92 5.14
N ASP A 71 -3.75 6.12 5.42
CA ASP A 71 -4.23 6.48 6.76
C ASP A 71 -3.86 5.40 7.79
N ALA A 72 -4.06 4.13 7.44
CA ALA A 72 -3.68 3.01 8.31
C ALA A 72 -2.17 2.95 8.56
N ALA A 73 -1.36 3.20 7.53
CA ALA A 73 0.09 3.24 7.65
C ALA A 73 0.54 4.39 8.55
N ASN A 74 -0.09 5.57 8.41
CA ASN A 74 0.19 6.73 9.25
C ASN A 74 -0.12 6.45 10.73
N ARG A 75 -1.24 5.79 11.01
CA ARG A 75 -1.62 5.42 12.38
C ARG A 75 -0.63 4.44 12.98
N LEU A 76 -0.21 3.45 12.21
CA LEU A 76 0.78 2.48 12.65
C LEU A 76 2.13 3.15 12.93
N LEU A 77 2.57 4.05 12.05
CA LEU A 77 3.80 4.81 12.22
C LEU A 77 3.77 5.62 13.52
N LEU A 78 2.66 6.30 13.78
CA LEU A 78 2.49 7.08 15.01
C LEU A 78 2.57 6.19 16.26
N GLN A 79 1.93 5.02 16.21
CA GLN A 79 1.94 4.04 17.28
C GLN A 79 3.36 3.54 17.58
N VAL A 80 4.12 3.18 16.55
CA VAL A 80 5.50 2.72 16.67
C VAL A 80 6.40 3.82 17.23
N LYS A 81 6.23 5.06 16.76
CA LYS A 81 6.99 6.21 17.29
C LYS A 81 6.71 6.44 18.76
N HIS A 82 5.47 6.32 19.20
CA HIS A 82 5.12 6.43 20.62
C HIS A 82 5.79 5.35 21.46
N GLN A 83 5.81 4.11 20.96
CA GLN A 83 6.49 3.00 21.65
C GLN A 83 8.00 3.24 21.78
N LEU A 84 8.64 3.75 20.72
CA LEU A 84 10.06 4.07 20.74
C LEU A 84 10.39 5.20 21.71
N LYS A 85 9.54 6.22 21.81
CA LYS A 85 9.70 7.31 22.76
C LYS A 85 9.54 6.88 24.21
N ALA A 86 8.81 5.79 24.45
CA ALA A 86 8.53 5.30 25.80
C ALA A 86 9.72 4.64 26.50
N GLY A 87 10.90 4.61 25.90
CA GLY A 87 12.11 4.19 26.60
C GLY A 87 13.05 3.27 25.83
N GLU A 88 12.76 2.97 24.59
CA GLU A 88 13.66 2.16 23.75
C GLU A 88 14.72 3.05 23.10
N PRO A 89 16.01 2.66 23.12
CA PRO A 89 17.04 3.41 22.44
C PRO A 89 16.85 3.34 20.92
N PRO A 90 17.38 4.33 20.17
CA PRO A 90 17.34 4.30 18.71
C PRO A 90 17.93 2.99 18.20
N SER A 91 17.13 2.27 17.44
CA SER A 91 17.47 0.97 16.85
C SER A 91 17.36 1.05 15.34
N VAL A 92 17.64 -0.06 14.66
CA VAL A 92 17.42 -0.18 13.21
C VAL A 92 15.95 0.11 12.89
N ILE A 93 15.02 -0.31 13.75
CA ILE A 93 13.58 -0.05 13.59
C ILE A 93 13.31 1.45 13.67
N GLY A 94 13.92 2.16 14.62
CA GLY A 94 13.79 3.61 14.74
C GLY A 94 14.21 4.35 13.48
N LYS A 95 15.34 3.95 12.89
CA LYS A 95 15.82 4.54 11.64
C LYS A 95 14.90 4.25 10.47
N ALA A 96 14.35 3.05 10.39
CA ALA A 96 13.37 2.68 9.35
C ALA A 96 12.11 3.53 9.47
N VAL A 97 11.61 3.73 10.69
CA VAL A 97 10.45 4.59 10.96
C VAL A 97 10.70 6.02 10.52
N GLU A 98 11.86 6.58 10.85
CA GLU A 98 12.25 7.93 10.44
C GLU A 98 12.26 8.08 8.92
N LYS A 99 12.76 7.08 8.23
CA LYS A 99 12.80 7.08 6.75
C LYS A 99 11.41 7.05 6.14
N VAL A 100 10.50 6.25 6.67
CA VAL A 100 9.11 6.21 6.22
C VAL A 100 8.42 7.55 6.47
N GLU A 101 8.65 8.14 7.64
CA GLU A 101 8.13 9.46 7.99
C GLU A 101 8.60 10.54 7.02
N GLU A 102 9.89 10.52 6.67
CA GLU A 102 10.46 11.43 5.71
C GLU A 102 9.79 11.31 4.33
N LEU A 103 9.56 10.09 3.86
CA LEU A 103 8.88 9.84 2.59
C LEU A 103 7.43 10.35 2.61
N LEU A 104 6.72 10.16 3.70
CA LEU A 104 5.34 10.63 3.84
C LEU A 104 5.27 12.16 3.89
N SER A 105 6.20 12.81 4.58
CA SER A 105 6.29 14.27 4.65
C SER A 105 6.59 14.88 3.29
N TYR A 106 7.48 14.26 2.52
CA TYR A 106 7.80 14.69 1.16
C TYR A 106 6.57 14.61 0.25
N SER A 107 5.86 13.48 0.30
CA SER A 107 4.63 13.30 -0.48
C SER A 107 3.57 14.35 -0.12
N GLY A 108 3.45 14.69 1.15
CA GLY A 108 2.53 15.74 1.61
C GLY A 108 2.89 17.12 1.06
N ARG A 109 4.16 17.45 0.91
CA ARG A 109 4.62 18.71 0.33
C ARG A 109 4.31 18.83 -1.15
N GLU A 110 4.41 17.73 -1.88
CA GLU A 110 4.12 17.72 -3.31
C GLU A 110 2.64 17.89 -3.61
N SER A 111 1.77 17.49 -2.70
CA SER A 111 0.33 17.63 -2.89
C SER A 111 -0.19 19.03 -2.61
N ASP A 112 0.64 19.88 -2.07
CA ASP A 112 0.32 21.28 -1.83
C ASP A 112 0.63 22.13 -3.08
#